data_82fdad642afa6b958868c94065a1d5f0
#
_entry.id   82fdad642afa6b958868c94065a1d5f0
#
_cell.length_a   1.000
_cell.length_b   1.000
_cell.length_c   1.000
_cell.angle_alpha   90.00
_cell.angle_beta   90.00
_cell.angle_gamma   90.00
#
_symmetry.space_group_name_H-M   'P 1'
#
loop_
_entity.id
_entity.type
_entity.pdbx_description
1 polymer ?
#
loop_
_entity_poly.entity_id
_entity_poly.type
_entity_poly.pdbx_seq_one_letter_code
_entity_poly.pdbx_strand_id
1 'polypeptide(L)'
;MQKHLRALETITERLQASAQNRSIVLNGSVAYGNADDASDLDLLVLCDWDGFESSSVEGIMAEIHFHRFDTLLARLHSKPMEVYRYLYAKVIRDDGNYAVLAQRARELYQSYRTPVQSMEKICYWLSSTEQKLLAALRTQNDLRTAYLLSTNTWKVLEGLYALNHKPVPPSSLAFHLLDTLDVPVEQWQQKLLLGTVETKAETMLRLIRFICRTEPEYTIRQG
;
A
#
# COMPACT_ATOMS: atom_id res chain seq x y z
N MET A 1 -0.99 0.93 23.03
CA MET A 1 -1.96 -0.16 22.72
C MET A 1 -3.20 -0.16 23.64
N GLN A 2 -3.09 -0.10 24.97
CA GLN A 2 -4.26 -0.11 25.86
C GLN A 2 -5.23 1.07 25.66
N LYS A 3 -4.71 2.27 25.34
CA LYS A 3 -5.52 3.45 24.98
C LYS A 3 -6.31 3.24 23.68
N HIS A 4 -5.68 2.64 22.66
CA HIS A 4 -6.35 2.34 21.40
C HIS A 4 -7.53 1.37 21.59
N LEU A 5 -7.38 0.35 22.44
CA LEU A 5 -8.46 -0.60 22.72
C LEU A 5 -9.65 0.10 23.42
N ARG A 6 -9.39 0.96 24.41
CA ARG A 6 -10.47 1.73 25.07
C ARG A 6 -11.15 2.72 24.13
N ALA A 7 -10.37 3.45 23.34
CA ALA A 7 -10.92 4.36 22.34
C ALA A 7 -11.78 3.60 21.30
N LEU A 8 -11.29 2.45 20.84
CA LEU A 8 -12.01 1.59 19.91
C LEU A 8 -13.34 1.10 20.52
N GLU A 9 -13.34 0.64 21.77
CA GLU A 9 -14.53 0.21 22.51
C GLU A 9 -15.57 1.34 22.58
N THR A 10 -15.17 2.52 23.04
CA THR A 10 -16.03 3.70 23.13
C THR A 10 -16.67 4.06 21.79
N ILE A 11 -15.86 4.07 20.71
CA ILE A 11 -16.35 4.42 19.38
C ILE A 11 -17.28 3.35 18.85
N THR A 12 -16.95 2.08 19.02
CA THR A 12 -17.74 0.97 18.50
C THR A 12 -19.08 0.86 19.21
N GLU A 13 -19.16 1.09 20.53
CA GLU A 13 -20.43 1.18 21.26
C GLU A 13 -21.33 2.27 20.69
N ARG A 14 -20.80 3.47 20.46
CA ARG A 14 -21.52 4.57 19.82
C ARG A 14 -22.03 4.20 18.43
N LEU A 15 -21.19 3.59 17.60
CA LEU A 15 -21.55 3.20 16.23
C LEU A 15 -22.59 2.06 16.20
N GLN A 16 -22.49 1.11 17.12
CA GLN A 16 -23.42 -0.01 17.23
C GLN A 16 -24.81 0.40 17.71
N ALA A 17 -24.94 1.51 18.43
CA ALA A 17 -26.21 2.06 18.87
C ALA A 17 -27.12 2.49 17.70
N SER A 18 -26.55 2.76 16.53
CA SER A 18 -27.31 3.08 15.31
C SER A 18 -27.62 1.81 14.50
N ALA A 19 -28.91 1.54 14.27
CA ALA A 19 -29.33 0.45 13.40
C ALA A 19 -28.99 0.66 11.91
N GLN A 20 -28.68 1.92 11.52
CA GLN A 20 -28.28 2.26 10.15
C GLN A 20 -26.82 1.84 9.84
N ASN A 21 -25.99 1.62 10.87
CA ASN A 21 -24.62 1.15 10.72
C ASN A 21 -24.63 -0.38 10.62
N ARG A 22 -24.68 -0.90 9.40
CA ARG A 22 -24.88 -2.33 9.11
C ARG A 22 -23.63 -3.15 9.38
N SER A 23 -22.47 -2.67 8.91
CA SER A 23 -21.19 -3.32 9.19
C SER A 23 -20.18 -2.29 9.73
N ILE A 24 -19.36 -2.68 10.69
CA ILE A 24 -18.32 -1.86 11.34
C ILE A 24 -17.03 -2.64 11.29
N VAL A 25 -16.00 -2.02 10.74
CA VAL A 25 -14.74 -2.68 10.44
C VAL A 25 -13.57 -1.78 10.82
N LEU A 26 -12.59 -2.33 11.52
CA LEU A 26 -11.34 -1.67 11.83
C LEU A 26 -10.34 -1.94 10.71
N ASN A 27 -9.72 -0.88 10.20
CA ASN A 27 -8.65 -0.87 9.23
C ASN A 27 -7.35 -0.30 9.82
N GLY A 28 -6.39 0.03 8.98
CA GLY A 28 -5.17 0.74 9.36
C GLY A 28 -4.21 -0.06 10.22
N SER A 29 -3.24 0.63 10.80
CA SER A 29 -2.14 0.04 11.56
C SER A 29 -2.60 -0.80 12.76
N VAL A 30 -3.67 -0.37 13.43
CA VAL A 30 -4.23 -1.10 14.58
C VAL A 30 -4.84 -2.44 14.14
N ALA A 31 -5.49 -2.49 12.99
CA ALA A 31 -6.03 -3.74 12.43
C ALA A 31 -4.90 -4.69 12.00
N TYR A 32 -3.85 -4.14 11.41
CA TYR A 32 -2.71 -4.92 10.88
C TYR A 32 -1.78 -5.43 11.98
N GLY A 33 -1.89 -4.89 13.20
CA GLY A 33 -1.08 -5.31 14.34
C GLY A 33 0.30 -4.63 14.42
N ASN A 34 0.49 -3.53 13.71
CA ASN A 34 1.73 -2.75 13.65
C ASN A 34 1.57 -1.31 14.18
N ALA A 35 0.52 -1.07 14.97
CA ALA A 35 0.27 0.22 15.59
C ALA A 35 1.32 0.57 16.66
N ASP A 36 1.66 1.84 16.73
CA ASP A 36 2.42 2.47 17.78
C ASP A 36 1.55 3.46 18.58
N ASP A 37 2.17 4.19 19.50
CA ASP A 37 1.44 5.15 20.36
C ASP A 37 0.92 6.39 19.61
N ALA A 38 1.42 6.66 18.41
CA ALA A 38 1.00 7.75 17.54
C ALA A 38 -0.03 7.32 16.47
N SER A 39 -0.35 6.01 16.42
CA SER A 39 -1.30 5.47 15.45
C SER A 39 -2.72 5.95 15.73
N ASP A 40 -3.46 6.24 14.68
CA ASP A 40 -4.89 6.53 14.68
C ASP A 40 -5.76 5.27 14.59
N LEU A 41 -7.05 5.44 14.75
CA LEU A 41 -8.06 4.41 14.54
C LEU A 41 -8.81 4.67 13.23
N ASP A 42 -8.62 3.82 12.26
CA ASP A 42 -9.30 3.86 10.97
C ASP A 42 -10.53 2.93 10.99
N LEU A 43 -11.73 3.46 10.95
CA LEU A 43 -12.95 2.67 10.88
C LEU A 43 -13.65 2.85 9.54
N LEU A 44 -14.16 1.75 9.02
CA LEU A 44 -15.07 1.70 7.89
C LEU A 44 -16.45 1.27 8.39
N VAL A 45 -17.47 2.06 8.07
CA VAL A 45 -18.85 1.78 8.41
C VAL A 45 -19.67 1.64 7.12
N LEU A 46 -20.31 0.50 6.92
CA LEU A 46 -21.30 0.33 5.86
C LEU A 46 -22.65 0.82 6.37
N CYS A 47 -23.25 1.75 5.62
CA CYS A 47 -24.55 2.34 5.90
C CYS A 47 -25.21 2.81 4.60
N ASP A 48 -26.32 3.56 4.69
CA ASP A 48 -27.07 4.02 3.51
C ASP A 48 -26.61 5.39 2.96
N TRP A 49 -25.48 5.94 3.46
CA TRP A 49 -24.94 7.24 3.07
C TRP A 49 -23.42 7.21 3.01
N ASP A 50 -22.82 8.20 2.32
CA ASP A 50 -21.37 8.39 2.26
C ASP A 50 -20.98 9.61 3.10
N GLY A 51 -19.94 9.48 3.92
CA GLY A 51 -19.47 10.56 4.78
C GLY A 51 -18.16 10.26 5.48
N PHE A 52 -17.70 11.24 6.25
CA PHE A 52 -16.47 11.16 7.03
C PHE A 52 -16.66 11.87 8.37
N GLU A 53 -16.15 11.29 9.43
CA GLU A 53 -16.07 11.86 10.76
C GLU A 53 -14.64 11.68 11.29
N SER A 54 -14.10 12.73 11.90
CA SER A 54 -12.83 12.65 12.62
C SER A 54 -13.04 13.20 14.03
N SER A 55 -12.57 12.47 15.03
CA SER A 55 -12.71 12.83 16.44
C SER A 55 -11.50 12.33 17.26
N SER A 56 -11.28 12.95 18.42
CA SER A 56 -10.29 12.46 19.38
C SER A 56 -11.00 11.78 20.55
N VAL A 57 -10.68 10.53 20.79
CA VAL A 57 -11.23 9.74 21.90
C VAL A 57 -10.07 9.19 22.73
N GLU A 58 -10.05 9.45 24.05
CA GLU A 58 -8.93 9.05 24.94
C GLU A 58 -7.55 9.57 24.48
N GLY A 59 -7.54 10.68 23.70
CA GLY A 59 -6.32 11.24 23.10
C GLY A 59 -5.83 10.50 21.86
N ILE A 60 -6.61 9.54 21.34
CA ILE A 60 -6.37 8.86 20.07
C ILE A 60 -7.25 9.49 19.00
N MET A 61 -6.64 9.84 17.86
CA MET A 61 -7.39 10.29 16.68
C MET A 61 -8.15 9.10 16.09
N ALA A 62 -9.40 9.32 15.74
CA ALA A 62 -10.21 8.31 15.06
C ALA A 62 -10.80 8.91 13.78
N GLU A 63 -10.63 8.20 12.70
CA GLU A 63 -11.19 8.51 11.39
C GLU A 63 -12.25 7.45 11.04
N ILE A 64 -13.48 7.91 10.79
CA ILE A 64 -14.62 7.04 10.52
C ILE A 64 -15.13 7.36 9.12
N HIS A 65 -14.99 6.40 8.22
CA HIS A 65 -15.46 6.50 6.86
C HIS A 65 -16.79 5.76 6.71
N PHE A 66 -17.85 6.49 6.45
CA PHE A 66 -19.18 5.96 6.18
C PHE A 66 -19.36 5.78 4.68
N HIS A 67 -19.78 4.60 4.26
CA HIS A 67 -19.97 4.32 2.84
C HIS A 67 -21.16 3.39 2.59
N ARG A 68 -21.83 3.66 1.45
CA ARG A 68 -22.78 2.74 0.88
C ARG A 68 -22.07 1.55 0.26
N PHE A 69 -22.73 0.41 0.27
CA PHE A 69 -22.21 -0.83 -0.35
C PHE A 69 -21.78 -0.61 -1.81
N ASP A 70 -22.66 0.03 -2.62
CA ASP A 70 -22.40 0.26 -4.04
C ASP A 70 -21.18 1.17 -4.27
N THR A 71 -20.98 2.18 -3.41
CA THR A 71 -19.80 3.06 -3.47
C THR A 71 -18.52 2.26 -3.26
N LEU A 72 -18.51 1.37 -2.27
CA LEU A 72 -17.34 0.53 -1.97
C LEU A 72 -17.09 -0.50 -3.08
N LEU A 73 -18.14 -1.11 -3.61
CA LEU A 73 -18.04 -2.06 -4.71
C LEU A 73 -17.46 -1.39 -5.97
N ALA A 74 -17.94 -0.18 -6.31
CA ALA A 74 -17.40 0.60 -7.44
C ALA A 74 -15.92 0.97 -7.25
N ARG A 75 -15.52 1.38 -6.04
CA ARG A 75 -14.12 1.65 -5.70
C ARG A 75 -13.26 0.40 -5.85
N LEU A 76 -13.72 -0.73 -5.36
CA LEU A 76 -13.00 -2.01 -5.43
C LEU A 76 -12.72 -2.43 -6.88
N HIS A 77 -13.64 -2.14 -7.81
CA HIS A 77 -13.45 -2.40 -9.23
C HIS A 77 -12.56 -1.38 -9.96
N SER A 78 -12.56 -0.12 -9.52
CA SER A 78 -11.84 0.97 -10.19
C SER A 78 -10.44 1.23 -9.66
N LYS A 79 -10.13 0.81 -8.43
CA LYS A 79 -8.86 1.09 -7.75
C LYS A 79 -8.25 -0.20 -7.19
N PRO A 80 -7.28 -0.80 -7.89
CA PRO A 80 -6.68 -2.08 -7.45
C PRO A 80 -6.17 -2.08 -6.00
N MET A 81 -5.66 -0.95 -5.50
CA MET A 81 -5.18 -0.83 -4.13
C MET A 81 -6.27 -0.98 -3.05
N GLU A 82 -7.54 -0.76 -3.41
CA GLU A 82 -8.65 -0.86 -2.44
C GLU A 82 -8.83 -2.28 -1.87
N VAL A 83 -8.31 -3.31 -2.56
CA VAL A 83 -8.37 -4.70 -2.07
C VAL A 83 -7.76 -4.83 -0.67
N TYR A 84 -6.71 -4.07 -0.37
CA TYR A 84 -6.01 -4.17 0.90
C TYR A 84 -6.85 -3.76 2.11
N ARG A 85 -7.81 -2.85 1.91
CA ARG A 85 -8.78 -2.45 2.93
C ARG A 85 -9.63 -3.61 3.44
N TYR A 86 -9.78 -4.66 2.63
CA TYR A 86 -10.60 -5.83 2.96
C TYR A 86 -9.76 -7.04 3.38
N LEU A 87 -8.52 -7.15 2.89
CA LEU A 87 -7.67 -8.31 3.16
C LEU A 87 -7.11 -8.32 4.59
N TYR A 88 -6.90 -7.16 5.17
CA TYR A 88 -6.21 -7.01 6.46
C TYR A 88 -7.09 -6.37 7.55
N ALA A 89 -8.36 -6.17 7.27
CA ALA A 89 -9.30 -5.56 8.21
C ALA A 89 -9.74 -6.52 9.31
N LYS A 90 -10.15 -5.95 10.45
CA LYS A 90 -10.80 -6.69 11.55
C LYS A 90 -12.28 -6.32 11.60
N VAL A 91 -13.13 -7.31 11.42
CA VAL A 91 -14.57 -7.14 11.48
C VAL A 91 -15.03 -7.04 12.93
N ILE A 92 -15.77 -5.97 13.27
CA ILE A 92 -16.36 -5.75 14.58
C ILE A 92 -17.86 -6.17 14.52
N ARG A 93 -18.54 -5.75 13.47
CA ARG A 93 -19.94 -6.11 13.19
C ARG A 93 -20.11 -6.28 11.67
N ASP A 94 -20.91 -7.26 11.25
CA ASP A 94 -21.25 -7.43 9.84
C ASP A 94 -22.68 -7.99 9.72
N ASP A 95 -23.46 -7.45 8.79
CA ASP A 95 -24.75 -7.95 8.37
C ASP A 95 -24.66 -8.87 7.13
N GLY A 96 -23.45 -9.23 6.73
CA GLY A 96 -23.15 -10.04 5.55
C GLY A 96 -22.66 -9.22 4.35
N ASN A 97 -22.92 -7.92 4.30
CA ASN A 97 -22.53 -7.08 3.17
C ASN A 97 -21.01 -6.88 3.09
N TYR A 98 -20.34 -6.69 4.24
CA TYR A 98 -18.89 -6.60 4.25
C TYR A 98 -18.23 -7.91 3.82
N ALA A 99 -18.76 -9.04 4.24
CA ALA A 99 -18.25 -10.36 3.84
C ALA A 99 -18.25 -10.53 2.30
N VAL A 100 -19.30 -10.04 1.61
CA VAL A 100 -19.35 -10.03 0.13
C VAL A 100 -18.24 -9.19 -0.48
N LEU A 101 -18.02 -7.97 0.03
CA LEU A 101 -16.92 -7.11 -0.44
C LEU A 101 -15.54 -7.73 -0.17
N ALA A 102 -15.35 -8.32 1.00
CA ALA A 102 -14.10 -8.98 1.36
C ALA A 102 -13.83 -10.22 0.50
N GLN A 103 -14.86 -10.99 0.15
CA GLN A 103 -14.71 -12.10 -0.79
C GLN A 103 -14.33 -11.58 -2.18
N ARG A 104 -15.01 -10.55 -2.67
CA ARG A 104 -14.70 -9.93 -3.95
C ARG A 104 -13.27 -9.36 -4.01
N ALA A 105 -12.81 -8.73 -2.92
CA ALA A 105 -11.45 -8.23 -2.81
C ALA A 105 -10.41 -9.36 -2.92
N ARG A 106 -10.65 -10.50 -2.27
CA ARG A 106 -9.77 -11.69 -2.39
C ARG A 106 -9.68 -12.19 -3.83
N GLU A 107 -10.80 -12.30 -4.52
CA GLU A 107 -10.85 -12.72 -5.93
C GLU A 107 -10.06 -11.77 -6.84
N LEU A 108 -10.28 -10.45 -6.67
CA LEU A 108 -9.58 -9.42 -7.43
C LEU A 108 -8.08 -9.43 -7.15
N TYR A 109 -7.68 -9.62 -5.90
CA TYR A 109 -6.27 -9.72 -5.52
C TYR A 109 -5.58 -10.93 -6.13
N GLN A 110 -6.21 -12.10 -6.07
CA GLN A 110 -5.67 -13.35 -6.62
C GLN A 110 -5.57 -13.33 -8.15
N SER A 111 -6.54 -12.70 -8.80
CA SER A 111 -6.57 -12.57 -10.26
C SER A 111 -5.81 -11.35 -10.80
N TYR A 112 -5.31 -10.47 -9.93
CA TYR A 112 -4.64 -9.25 -10.36
C TYR A 112 -3.42 -9.56 -11.23
N ARG A 113 -3.32 -8.86 -12.32
CA ARG A 113 -2.15 -8.83 -13.19
C ARG A 113 -1.82 -7.39 -13.51
N THR A 114 -0.57 -7.04 -13.35
CA THR A 114 -0.10 -5.69 -13.70
C THR A 114 -0.35 -5.43 -15.17
N PRO A 115 -1.05 -4.35 -15.54
CA PRO A 115 -1.22 -4.00 -16.94
C PRO A 115 0.13 -3.72 -17.60
N VAL A 116 0.30 -4.19 -18.84
CA VAL A 116 1.54 -4.01 -19.62
C VAL A 116 1.95 -2.55 -19.70
N GLN A 117 1.01 -1.67 -20.05
CA GLN A 117 1.26 -0.22 -20.11
C GLN A 117 1.73 0.39 -18.79
N SER A 118 1.27 -0.14 -17.66
CA SER A 118 1.74 0.29 -16.33
C SER A 118 3.19 -0.12 -16.12
N MET A 119 3.56 -1.34 -16.50
CA MET A 119 4.93 -1.83 -16.40
C MET A 119 5.88 -1.06 -17.31
N GLU A 120 5.50 -0.81 -18.57
CA GLU A 120 6.25 0.03 -19.50
C GLU A 120 6.52 1.43 -18.94
N LYS A 121 5.49 2.06 -18.36
CA LYS A 121 5.63 3.37 -17.71
C LYS A 121 6.58 3.33 -16.51
N ILE A 122 6.49 2.31 -15.67
CA ILE A 122 7.40 2.12 -14.53
C ILE A 122 8.83 1.97 -15.03
N CYS A 123 9.08 1.10 -16.01
CA CYS A 123 10.41 0.87 -16.56
C CYS A 123 10.99 2.11 -17.25
N TYR A 124 10.17 2.90 -17.95
CA TYR A 124 10.61 4.19 -18.49
C TYR A 124 11.15 5.13 -17.40
N TRP A 125 10.42 5.29 -16.29
CA TRP A 125 10.85 6.13 -15.17
C TRP A 125 12.08 5.57 -14.46
N LEU A 126 12.14 4.26 -14.24
CA LEU A 126 13.27 3.61 -13.58
C LEU A 126 14.53 3.68 -14.44
N SER A 127 14.45 3.52 -15.76
CA SER A 127 15.60 3.67 -16.68
C SER A 127 16.15 5.11 -16.65
N SER A 128 15.26 6.12 -16.60
CA SER A 128 15.70 7.51 -16.42
C SER A 128 16.41 7.72 -15.06
N THR A 129 15.90 7.07 -14.00
CA THR A 129 16.53 7.12 -12.68
C THR A 129 17.91 6.44 -12.70
N GLU A 130 18.05 5.28 -13.33
CA GLU A 130 19.33 4.58 -13.49
C GLU A 130 20.39 5.49 -14.13
N GLN A 131 20.03 6.12 -15.27
CA GLN A 131 20.97 7.02 -15.96
C GLN A 131 21.40 8.20 -15.09
N LYS A 132 20.46 8.85 -14.39
CA LYS A 132 20.77 9.98 -13.49
C LYS A 132 21.63 9.56 -12.31
N LEU A 133 21.35 8.40 -11.73
CA LEU A 133 22.10 7.85 -10.61
C LEU A 133 23.53 7.50 -11.03
N LEU A 134 23.71 6.83 -12.17
CA LEU A 134 25.04 6.54 -12.73
C LEU A 134 25.84 7.81 -13.05
N ALA A 135 25.18 8.88 -13.54
CA ALA A 135 25.82 10.16 -13.78
C ALA A 135 26.28 10.83 -12.47
N ALA A 136 25.46 10.80 -11.42
CA ALA A 136 25.79 11.35 -10.11
C ALA A 136 26.97 10.61 -9.46
N LEU A 137 26.99 9.27 -9.55
CA LEU A 137 28.10 8.44 -9.06
C LEU A 137 29.41 8.72 -9.80
N ARG A 138 29.37 8.83 -11.14
CA ARG A 138 30.57 9.16 -11.92
C ARG A 138 31.19 10.51 -11.58
N THR A 139 30.34 11.47 -11.20
CA THR A 139 30.81 12.82 -10.80
C THR A 139 31.07 12.95 -9.30
N GLN A 140 30.98 11.83 -8.55
CA GLN A 140 31.18 11.78 -7.09
C GLN A 140 30.31 12.83 -6.35
N ASN A 141 29.08 13.06 -6.84
CA ASN A 141 28.15 14.02 -6.25
C ASN A 141 27.22 13.30 -5.26
N ASP A 142 27.71 13.11 -4.04
CA ASP A 142 27.02 12.36 -2.98
C ASP A 142 25.67 12.98 -2.61
N LEU A 143 25.57 14.32 -2.58
CA LEU A 143 24.32 15.01 -2.28
C LEU A 143 23.24 14.71 -3.34
N ARG A 144 23.63 14.78 -4.62
CA ARG A 144 22.74 14.44 -5.72
C ARG A 144 22.36 12.96 -5.72
N THR A 145 23.34 12.09 -5.40
CA THR A 145 23.09 10.65 -5.27
C THR A 145 22.08 10.38 -4.17
N ALA A 146 22.28 10.92 -2.96
CA ALA A 146 21.35 10.78 -1.84
C ALA A 146 19.94 11.31 -2.15
N TYR A 147 19.85 12.46 -2.83
CA TYR A 147 18.57 13.03 -3.27
C TYR A 147 17.83 12.09 -4.24
N LEU A 148 18.54 11.56 -5.25
CA LEU A 148 17.96 10.63 -6.22
C LEU A 148 17.47 9.32 -5.55
N LEU A 149 18.25 8.80 -4.60
CA LEU A 149 17.88 7.62 -3.82
C LEU A 149 16.58 7.87 -3.04
N SER A 150 16.52 8.96 -2.28
CA SER A 150 15.35 9.29 -1.46
C SER A 150 14.08 9.47 -2.28
N THR A 151 14.17 10.20 -3.40
CA THR A 151 13.01 10.53 -4.23
C THR A 151 12.52 9.39 -5.12
N ASN A 152 13.37 8.36 -5.36
CA ASN A 152 13.02 7.26 -6.26
C ASN A 152 12.85 5.90 -5.57
N THR A 153 13.10 5.78 -4.26
CA THR A 153 12.89 4.53 -3.52
C THR A 153 11.45 4.04 -3.67
N TRP A 154 10.45 4.92 -3.55
CA TRP A 154 9.05 4.54 -3.73
C TRP A 154 8.77 3.99 -5.14
N LYS A 155 9.36 4.55 -6.17
CA LYS A 155 9.21 4.06 -7.55
C LYS A 155 9.79 2.66 -7.76
N VAL A 156 10.89 2.35 -7.08
CA VAL A 156 11.45 0.99 -7.07
C VAL A 156 10.47 0.04 -6.38
N LEU A 157 9.89 0.43 -5.25
CA LEU A 157 8.87 -0.38 -4.57
C LEU A 157 7.64 -0.61 -5.45
N GLU A 158 7.11 0.43 -6.10
CA GLU A 158 6.02 0.30 -7.08
C GLU A 158 6.38 -0.73 -8.18
N GLY A 159 7.61 -0.68 -8.69
CA GLY A 159 8.11 -1.62 -9.69
C GLY A 159 8.17 -3.07 -9.18
N LEU A 160 8.63 -3.27 -7.94
CA LEU A 160 8.66 -4.60 -7.33
C LEU A 160 7.26 -5.18 -7.12
N TYR A 161 6.29 -4.38 -6.63
CA TYR A 161 4.90 -4.81 -6.55
C TYR A 161 4.32 -5.16 -7.92
N ALA A 162 4.57 -4.31 -8.92
CA ALA A 162 4.11 -4.54 -10.28
C ALA A 162 4.66 -5.84 -10.88
N LEU A 163 5.97 -6.09 -10.70
CA LEU A 163 6.63 -7.30 -11.17
C LEU A 163 6.07 -8.57 -10.50
N ASN A 164 5.73 -8.48 -9.23
CA ASN A 164 5.10 -9.56 -8.46
C ASN A 164 3.59 -9.70 -8.73
N HIS A 165 3.04 -8.97 -9.69
CA HIS A 165 1.61 -8.96 -9.99
C HIS A 165 0.73 -8.70 -8.75
N LYS A 166 1.15 -7.77 -7.91
CA LYS A 166 0.41 -7.32 -6.73
C LYS A 166 0.02 -5.86 -6.92
N PRO A 167 -1.21 -5.45 -6.57
CA PRO A 167 -1.53 -4.04 -6.50
C PRO A 167 -0.56 -3.33 -5.55
N VAL A 168 -0.18 -2.09 -5.87
CA VAL A 168 0.65 -1.30 -4.94
C VAL A 168 -0.20 -0.93 -3.73
N PRO A 169 0.18 -1.36 -2.50
CA PRO A 169 -0.59 -1.05 -1.31
C PRO A 169 -0.42 0.42 -0.89
N PRO A 170 -1.26 0.93 0.04
CA PRO A 170 -1.01 2.18 0.72
C PRO A 170 0.39 2.18 1.37
N SER A 171 1.04 3.34 1.44
CA SER A 171 2.42 3.46 1.92
C SER A 171 2.62 2.90 3.34
N SER A 172 1.66 3.10 4.23
CA SER A 172 1.66 2.56 5.59
C SER A 172 1.69 1.03 5.64
N LEU A 173 1.05 0.36 4.67
CA LEU A 173 1.02 -1.10 4.58
C LEU A 173 2.15 -1.66 3.71
N ALA A 174 2.63 -0.89 2.73
CA ALA A 174 3.64 -1.34 1.77
C ALA A 174 4.88 -1.89 2.46
N PHE A 175 5.37 -1.19 3.49
CA PHE A 175 6.55 -1.61 4.25
C PHE A 175 6.38 -3.01 4.88
N HIS A 176 5.21 -3.30 5.45
CA HIS A 176 4.92 -4.58 6.12
C HIS A 176 4.72 -5.76 5.16
N LEU A 177 4.51 -5.47 3.88
CA LEU A 177 4.34 -6.49 2.85
C LEU A 177 5.60 -6.71 2.00
N LEU A 178 6.71 -6.04 2.28
CA LEU A 178 7.95 -6.18 1.51
C LEU A 178 8.48 -7.62 1.50
N ASP A 179 8.35 -8.33 2.62
CA ASP A 179 8.78 -9.74 2.73
C ASP A 179 7.93 -10.71 1.88
N THR A 180 6.79 -10.24 1.39
CA THR A 180 5.92 -11.04 0.51
C THR A 180 6.29 -10.94 -0.97
N LEU A 181 7.29 -10.10 -1.30
CA LEU A 181 7.73 -9.89 -2.68
C LEU A 181 8.87 -10.87 -3.01
N ASP A 182 8.76 -11.51 -4.16
CA ASP A 182 9.84 -12.31 -4.71
C ASP A 182 10.88 -11.40 -5.36
N VAL A 183 12.02 -11.24 -4.70
CA VAL A 183 13.11 -10.36 -5.13
C VAL A 183 14.44 -11.09 -4.95
N PRO A 184 15.14 -11.47 -6.02
CA PRO A 184 16.38 -12.28 -5.97
C PRO A 184 17.62 -11.44 -5.62
N VAL A 185 17.47 -10.41 -4.80
CA VAL A 185 18.54 -9.58 -4.28
C VAL A 185 18.59 -9.73 -2.77
N GLU A 186 19.57 -10.46 -2.29
CA GLU A 186 19.71 -10.77 -0.87
C GLU A 186 19.78 -9.51 -0.01
N GLN A 187 18.96 -9.49 1.08
CA GLN A 187 18.91 -8.38 2.04
C GLN A 187 18.61 -7.01 1.39
N TRP A 188 17.91 -6.99 0.26
CA TRP A 188 17.69 -5.77 -0.51
C TRP A 188 17.01 -4.66 0.30
N GLN A 189 16.10 -4.99 1.19
CA GLN A 189 15.39 -4.04 2.03
C GLN A 189 16.36 -3.30 2.95
N GLN A 190 17.18 -4.05 3.68
CA GLN A 190 18.17 -3.47 4.60
C GLN A 190 19.20 -2.65 3.84
N LYS A 191 19.71 -3.17 2.72
CA LYS A 191 20.69 -2.48 1.87
C LYS A 191 20.15 -1.20 1.25
N LEU A 192 18.88 -1.22 0.77
CA LEU A 192 18.25 -0.06 0.16
C LEU A 192 17.85 1.00 1.19
N LEU A 193 17.32 0.59 2.35
CA LEU A 193 16.75 1.51 3.33
C LEU A 193 17.77 1.98 4.38
N LEU A 194 18.68 1.11 4.81
CA LEU A 194 19.60 1.38 5.92
C LEU A 194 21.09 1.44 5.51
N GLY A 195 21.44 1.05 4.28
CA GLY A 195 22.81 1.05 3.80
C GLY A 195 23.44 2.44 3.68
N THR A 196 24.77 2.49 3.42
CA THR A 196 25.46 3.72 3.02
C THR A 196 24.94 4.23 1.68
N VAL A 197 25.29 5.46 1.29
CA VAL A 197 24.88 6.03 -0.02
C VAL A 197 25.29 5.11 -1.16
N GLU A 198 26.51 4.57 -1.13
CA GLU A 198 27.04 3.65 -2.12
C GLU A 198 26.26 2.33 -2.15
N THR A 199 26.04 1.72 -0.98
CA THR A 199 25.27 0.47 -0.86
C THR A 199 23.84 0.63 -1.35
N LYS A 200 23.19 1.75 -1.00
CA LYS A 200 21.84 2.09 -1.48
C LYS A 200 21.83 2.25 -3.00
N ALA A 201 22.81 2.97 -3.55
CA ALA A 201 22.90 3.21 -4.98
C ALA A 201 23.12 1.90 -5.77
N GLU A 202 24.05 1.06 -5.33
CA GLU A 202 24.30 -0.25 -5.93
C GLU A 202 23.01 -1.13 -5.88
N THR A 203 22.38 -1.18 -4.71
CA THR A 203 21.16 -1.97 -4.52
C THR A 203 20.03 -1.46 -5.42
N MET A 204 19.82 -0.14 -5.47
CA MET A 204 18.80 0.47 -6.34
C MET A 204 19.04 0.15 -7.81
N LEU A 205 20.28 0.25 -8.29
CA LEU A 205 20.64 -0.09 -9.67
C LEU A 205 20.37 -1.57 -9.98
N ARG A 206 20.68 -2.48 -9.04
CA ARG A 206 20.38 -3.92 -9.20
C ARG A 206 18.88 -4.18 -9.27
N LEU A 207 18.10 -3.53 -8.40
CA LEU A 207 16.64 -3.65 -8.39
C LEU A 207 16.01 -3.09 -9.67
N ILE A 208 16.45 -1.92 -10.15
CA ILE A 208 15.97 -1.34 -11.41
C ILE A 208 16.21 -2.30 -12.57
N ARG A 209 17.40 -2.85 -12.67
CA ARG A 209 17.76 -3.82 -13.71
C ARG A 209 16.94 -5.11 -13.60
N PHE A 210 16.68 -5.59 -12.40
CA PHE A 210 15.81 -6.73 -12.17
C PHE A 210 14.39 -6.44 -12.64
N ILE A 211 13.79 -5.33 -12.23
CA ILE A 211 12.42 -4.94 -12.59
C ILE A 211 12.26 -4.81 -14.10
N CYS A 212 13.21 -4.14 -14.78
CA CYS A 212 13.05 -3.78 -16.19
C CYS A 212 13.57 -4.85 -17.18
N ARG A 213 14.34 -5.85 -16.72
CA ARG A 213 14.89 -6.91 -17.59
C ARG A 213 14.12 -8.23 -17.55
N THR A 214 13.25 -8.40 -16.58
CA THR A 214 12.36 -9.58 -16.50
C THR A 214 11.11 -9.43 -17.35
N GLU A 215 11.07 -8.48 -18.29
CA GLU A 215 9.97 -8.41 -19.24
C GLU A 215 9.85 -9.73 -20.04
N PRO A 216 8.63 -10.29 -20.15
CA PRO A 216 8.38 -11.28 -21.17
C PRO A 216 8.66 -10.60 -22.53
N GLU A 217 9.29 -11.32 -23.48
CA GLU A 217 9.69 -10.87 -24.81
C GLU A 217 8.64 -9.94 -25.49
N TYR A 218 8.66 -8.66 -25.18
CA TYR A 218 7.89 -7.66 -25.91
C TYR A 218 8.77 -7.08 -27.02
N THR A 219 8.59 -7.63 -28.21
CA THR A 219 9.07 -7.04 -29.45
C THR A 219 8.51 -5.62 -29.55
N ILE A 220 9.36 -4.61 -29.41
CA ILE A 220 9.02 -3.22 -29.74
C ILE A 220 8.60 -3.23 -31.21
N ARG A 221 7.30 -3.16 -31.47
CA ARG A 221 6.82 -2.82 -32.81
C ARG A 221 7.17 -1.37 -33.04
N GLN A 222 8.28 -1.15 -33.74
CA GLN A 222 8.56 0.13 -34.37
C GLN A 222 7.40 0.41 -35.36
N GLY A 223 6.57 1.40 -35.04
CA GLY A 223 5.60 2.01 -35.94
C GLY A 223 6.08 3.38 -36.32
#